data_b92d74af006725b14ba83a3fb2966141
#
_entry.id   b92d74af006725b14ba83a3fb2966141
#
_cell.length_a   1.000
_cell.length_b   1.000
_cell.length_c   1.000
_cell.angle_alpha   90.00
_cell.angle_beta   90.00
_cell.angle_gamma   90.00
#
_symmetry.space_group_name_H-M   'P 1'
#
loop_
_entity.id
_entity.type
_entity.pdbx_description
1 polymer ?
#
loop_
_entity_poly.entity_id
_entity_poly.type
_entity_poly.pdbx_seq_one_letter_code
_entity_poly.pdbx_strand_id
1 'polypeptide(L)'
;MSIGRFSAGIAALIFSPGTRRYLLLRRSQQKDYAPGIWECVTGRVDQGEGFGDALHREVREELGVDVQAEYILGTTHFYRGAATPENELVGVIYLCSLDEAASIQVSKEHTEYRWLTANEAMDLLSSTDPSTQWTKRVIGRADTIRPMLSDDLVHYLSETGFEFG
;
A
#
# COMPACT_ATOMS: atom_id res chain seq x y z
N MET A 1 10.02 10.20 -30.77
CA MET A 1 9.56 9.40 -29.61
C MET A 1 8.62 10.26 -28.78
N SER A 2 7.40 9.83 -28.58
CA SER A 2 6.46 10.56 -27.70
C SER A 2 6.76 10.23 -26.25
N ILE A 3 6.67 11.22 -25.36
CA ILE A 3 6.74 11.00 -23.91
C ILE A 3 5.45 10.30 -23.50
N GLY A 4 5.56 9.18 -22.78
CA GLY A 4 4.41 8.49 -22.20
C GLY A 4 3.70 9.38 -21.16
N ARG A 5 2.38 9.30 -21.10
CA ARG A 5 1.58 9.98 -20.09
C ARG A 5 0.95 8.93 -19.18
N PHE A 6 1.31 8.94 -17.92
CA PHE A 6 0.76 8.04 -16.91
C PHE A 6 0.90 8.70 -15.53
N SER A 7 0.10 8.26 -14.57
CA SER A 7 0.26 8.64 -13.17
C SER A 7 1.25 7.68 -12.49
N ALA A 8 2.12 8.19 -11.64
CA ALA A 8 2.89 7.38 -10.71
C ALA A 8 2.14 7.23 -9.39
N GLY A 9 2.28 6.07 -8.74
CA GLY A 9 1.61 5.79 -7.48
C GLY A 9 2.44 4.93 -6.53
N ILE A 10 2.03 4.94 -5.27
CA ILE A 10 2.56 4.07 -4.21
C ILE A 10 1.43 3.24 -3.59
N ALA A 11 1.82 2.12 -3.03
CA ALA A 11 1.01 1.40 -2.07
C ALA A 11 1.86 1.03 -0.86
N ALA A 12 1.28 1.13 0.33
CA ALA A 12 1.89 0.72 1.58
C ALA A 12 1.06 -0.39 2.20
N LEU A 13 1.54 -1.63 2.15
CA LEU A 13 1.01 -2.70 2.96
C LEU A 13 1.70 -2.65 4.32
N ILE A 14 0.93 -2.35 5.36
CA ILE A 14 1.44 -2.16 6.71
C ILE A 14 1.25 -3.44 7.52
N PHE A 15 2.31 -3.87 8.18
CA PHE A 15 2.38 -5.08 8.99
C PHE A 15 2.82 -4.74 10.41
N SER A 16 2.18 -5.37 11.41
CA SER A 16 2.62 -5.30 12.79
C SER A 16 3.48 -6.51 13.15
N PRO A 17 4.79 -6.34 13.41
CA PRO A 17 5.68 -7.45 13.78
C PRO A 17 5.27 -8.15 15.08
N GLY A 18 4.77 -7.38 16.06
CA GLY A 18 4.36 -7.90 17.36
C GLY A 18 3.15 -8.82 17.32
N THR A 19 2.15 -8.51 16.50
CA THR A 19 0.90 -9.26 16.39
C THR A 19 0.81 -10.12 15.13
N ARG A 20 1.74 -9.93 14.19
CA ARG A 20 1.79 -10.61 12.88
C ARG A 20 0.52 -10.37 12.05
N ARG A 21 -0.01 -9.15 12.08
CA ARG A 21 -1.22 -8.74 11.38
C ARG A 21 -0.93 -7.66 10.36
N TYR A 22 -1.74 -7.63 9.32
CA TYR A 22 -1.77 -6.63 8.26
C TYR A 22 -2.88 -5.63 8.50
N LEU A 23 -2.62 -4.36 8.22
CA LEU A 23 -3.60 -3.29 8.28
C LEU A 23 -4.34 -3.18 6.94
N LEU A 24 -5.66 -3.27 6.98
CA LEU A 24 -6.54 -2.94 5.87
C LEU A 24 -7.49 -1.81 6.22
N LEU A 25 -7.77 -0.98 5.23
CA LEU A 25 -8.65 0.18 5.30
C LEU A 25 -9.88 -0.06 4.44
N ARG A 26 -11.05 0.36 4.89
CA ARG A 26 -12.27 0.30 4.09
C ARG A 26 -12.54 1.63 3.43
N ARG A 27 -12.53 1.67 2.09
CA ARG A 27 -12.82 2.89 1.32
C ARG A 27 -14.22 3.41 1.60
N SER A 28 -14.34 4.73 1.67
CA SER A 28 -15.63 5.40 1.77
C SER A 28 -16.52 5.08 0.56
N GLN A 29 -17.82 4.96 0.79
CA GLN A 29 -18.82 4.79 -0.26
C GLN A 29 -18.94 6.00 -1.22
N GLN A 30 -18.38 7.14 -0.82
CA GLN A 30 -18.39 8.37 -1.62
C GLN A 30 -17.23 8.47 -2.62
N LYS A 31 -16.35 7.45 -2.68
CA LYS A 31 -15.23 7.43 -3.62
C LYS A 31 -15.70 7.07 -5.03
N ASP A 32 -15.13 7.74 -6.03
CA ASP A 32 -15.46 7.55 -7.44
C ASP A 32 -15.01 6.17 -7.99
N TYR A 33 -13.95 5.61 -7.38
CA TYR A 33 -13.37 4.33 -7.80
C TYR A 33 -13.39 3.34 -6.65
N ALA A 34 -13.91 2.14 -6.93
CA ALA A 34 -13.96 1.00 -6.00
C ALA A 34 -14.48 1.35 -4.59
N PRO A 35 -15.69 1.96 -4.44
CA PRO A 35 -16.23 2.36 -3.14
C PRO A 35 -16.48 1.13 -2.25
N GLY A 36 -16.19 1.27 -0.95
CA GLY A 36 -16.49 0.26 0.06
C GLY A 36 -15.59 -0.97 0.08
N ILE A 37 -14.59 -1.07 -0.81
CA ILE A 37 -13.63 -2.18 -0.78
C ILE A 37 -12.63 -2.03 0.37
N TRP A 38 -12.00 -3.15 0.72
CA TRP A 38 -10.85 -3.18 1.62
C TRP A 38 -9.54 -3.09 0.82
N GLU A 39 -8.64 -2.24 1.27
CA GLU A 39 -7.37 -1.99 0.59
C GLU A 39 -6.24 -1.70 1.61
N CYS A 40 -4.99 -1.72 1.16
CA CYS A 40 -3.89 -1.08 1.87
C CYS A 40 -3.87 0.44 1.57
N VAL A 41 -2.98 1.20 2.22
CA VAL A 41 -2.78 2.62 1.87
C VAL A 41 -2.31 2.72 0.43
N THR A 42 -2.93 3.59 -0.36
CA THR A 42 -2.54 3.86 -1.75
C THR A 42 -2.61 5.34 -2.04
N GLY A 43 -1.68 5.84 -2.84
CA GLY A 43 -1.68 7.24 -3.19
C GLY A 43 -0.93 7.52 -4.48
N ARG A 44 -1.02 8.76 -4.95
CA ARG A 44 -0.29 9.24 -6.13
C ARG A 44 1.02 9.88 -5.69
N VAL A 45 2.01 9.79 -6.57
CA VAL A 45 3.25 10.56 -6.46
C VAL A 45 3.01 11.91 -7.13
N ASP A 46 3.28 12.99 -6.42
CA ASP A 46 3.14 14.34 -6.93
C ASP A 46 4.36 14.75 -7.79
N GLN A 47 4.18 15.76 -8.62
CA GLN A 47 5.28 16.28 -9.45
C GLN A 47 6.43 16.78 -8.57
N GLY A 48 7.63 16.24 -8.78
CA GLY A 48 8.82 16.59 -8.01
C GLY A 48 8.98 15.83 -6.69
N GLU A 49 8.11 14.87 -6.42
CA GLU A 49 8.15 14.01 -5.25
C GLU A 49 8.77 12.66 -5.61
N GLY A 50 9.55 12.08 -4.69
CA GLY A 50 10.03 10.70 -4.79
C GLY A 50 9.00 9.70 -4.27
N PHE A 51 9.20 8.40 -4.57
CA PHE A 51 8.30 7.35 -4.08
C PHE A 51 8.30 7.26 -2.54
N GLY A 52 9.46 7.41 -1.90
CA GLY A 52 9.59 7.38 -0.45
C GLY A 52 8.87 8.54 0.22
N ASP A 53 8.98 9.76 -0.33
CA ASP A 53 8.27 10.94 0.18
C ASP A 53 6.76 10.78 0.02
N ALA A 54 6.31 10.32 -1.15
CA ALA A 54 4.91 10.02 -1.41
C ALA A 54 4.36 8.97 -0.44
N LEU A 55 5.11 7.90 -0.17
CA LEU A 55 4.76 6.86 0.78
C LEU A 55 4.45 7.45 2.17
N HIS A 56 5.40 8.22 2.73
CA HIS A 56 5.25 8.81 4.06
C HIS A 56 4.15 9.86 4.10
N ARG A 57 4.00 10.69 3.08
CA ARG A 57 2.93 11.68 2.98
C ARG A 57 1.56 11.02 2.98
N GLU A 58 1.33 10.04 2.12
CA GLU A 58 0.04 9.34 2.01
C GLU A 58 -0.31 8.61 3.31
N VAL A 59 0.65 7.94 3.95
CA VAL A 59 0.40 7.27 5.24
C VAL A 59 0.02 8.28 6.31
N ARG A 60 0.68 9.44 6.40
CA ARG A 60 0.31 10.50 7.34
C ARG A 60 -1.06 11.10 7.05
N GLU A 61 -1.38 11.33 5.78
CA GLU A 61 -2.68 11.88 5.36
C GLU A 61 -3.83 10.91 5.64
N GLU A 62 -3.64 9.62 5.40
CA GLU A 62 -4.68 8.63 5.56
C GLU A 62 -4.82 8.06 6.98
N LEU A 63 -3.73 7.98 7.74
CA LEU A 63 -3.68 7.29 9.04
C LEU A 63 -3.20 8.16 10.21
N GLY A 64 -2.60 9.32 9.95
CA GLY A 64 -2.06 10.19 10.99
C GLY A 64 -0.83 9.63 11.71
N VAL A 65 -0.13 8.65 11.13
CA VAL A 65 1.05 7.99 11.70
C VAL A 65 2.21 7.95 10.72
N ASP A 66 3.41 7.67 11.24
CA ASP A 66 4.58 7.32 10.44
C ASP A 66 4.79 5.81 10.44
N VAL A 67 5.34 5.29 9.35
CA VAL A 67 5.70 3.87 9.19
C VAL A 67 7.17 3.74 8.81
N GLN A 68 7.74 2.58 9.05
CA GLN A 68 9.04 2.21 8.53
C GLN A 68 8.87 1.38 7.26
N ALA A 69 9.41 1.84 6.14
CA ALA A 69 9.49 1.01 4.94
C ALA A 69 10.55 -0.06 5.12
N GLU A 70 10.19 -1.33 4.91
CA GLU A 70 11.07 -2.48 5.12
C GLU A 70 11.55 -3.11 3.83
N TYR A 71 10.68 -3.11 2.81
CA TYR A 71 10.96 -3.80 1.55
C TYR A 71 10.06 -3.33 0.42
N ILE A 72 10.51 -3.44 -0.82
CA ILE A 72 9.68 -3.27 -2.01
C ILE A 72 9.14 -4.64 -2.41
N LEU A 73 7.82 -4.83 -2.27
CA LEU A 73 7.13 -6.07 -2.63
C LEU A 73 7.06 -6.27 -4.15
N GLY A 74 7.02 -5.19 -4.88
CA GLY A 74 6.95 -5.22 -6.34
C GLY A 74 6.47 -3.91 -6.93
N THR A 75 6.20 -3.97 -8.22
CA THR A 75 5.62 -2.87 -8.99
C THR A 75 4.21 -3.22 -9.43
N THR A 76 3.45 -2.23 -9.84
CA THR A 76 2.11 -2.42 -10.40
C THR A 76 1.93 -1.58 -11.65
N HIS A 77 1.08 -2.07 -12.57
CA HIS A 77 0.64 -1.36 -13.76
C HIS A 77 -0.82 -1.70 -14.00
N PHE A 78 -1.67 -0.71 -14.06
CA PHE A 78 -3.10 -0.90 -14.35
C PHE A 78 -3.76 0.40 -14.84
N TYR A 79 -5.00 0.28 -15.30
CA TYR A 79 -5.85 1.40 -15.68
C TYR A 79 -6.98 1.57 -14.66
N ARG A 80 -7.21 2.80 -14.22
CA ARG A 80 -8.35 3.16 -13.36
C ARG A 80 -9.59 3.40 -14.23
N GLY A 81 -10.13 2.33 -14.80
CA GLY A 81 -11.23 2.39 -15.75
C GLY A 81 -10.78 2.09 -17.18
N ALA A 82 -11.17 2.90 -18.15
CA ALA A 82 -10.80 2.71 -19.56
C ALA A 82 -9.28 2.79 -19.77
N ALA A 83 -8.73 2.01 -20.68
CA ALA A 83 -7.31 1.98 -21.03
C ALA A 83 -6.91 3.23 -21.85
N THR A 84 -6.84 4.36 -21.17
CA THR A 84 -6.37 5.64 -21.71
C THR A 84 -5.18 6.17 -20.91
N PRO A 85 -4.33 7.04 -21.49
CA PRO A 85 -3.17 7.59 -20.78
C PRO A 85 -3.52 8.29 -19.45
N GLU A 86 -4.69 8.92 -19.37
CA GLU A 86 -5.14 9.63 -18.17
C GLU A 86 -5.48 8.67 -17.01
N ASN A 87 -5.84 7.43 -17.34
CA ASN A 87 -6.20 6.39 -16.38
C ASN A 87 -5.06 5.42 -16.09
N GLU A 88 -3.97 5.50 -16.86
CA GLU A 88 -2.81 4.63 -16.68
C GLU A 88 -2.05 4.96 -15.42
N LEU A 89 -1.74 3.95 -14.63
CA LEU A 89 -0.96 4.08 -13.41
C LEU A 89 0.16 3.04 -13.38
N VAL A 90 1.36 3.51 -13.10
CA VAL A 90 2.52 2.69 -12.75
C VAL A 90 2.90 2.99 -11.30
N GLY A 91 3.30 1.99 -10.54
CA GLY A 91 3.57 2.23 -9.13
C GLY A 91 4.47 1.22 -8.45
N VAL A 92 4.83 1.56 -7.22
CA VAL A 92 5.68 0.75 -6.33
C VAL A 92 4.87 0.34 -5.11
N ILE A 93 5.00 -0.91 -4.70
CA ILE A 93 4.32 -1.48 -3.54
C ILE A 93 5.36 -1.73 -2.46
N TYR A 94 5.21 -1.05 -1.33
CA TYR A 94 6.07 -1.19 -0.16
C TYR A 94 5.44 -2.12 0.89
N LEU A 95 6.28 -2.90 1.53
CA LEU A 95 6.00 -3.50 2.83
C LEU A 95 6.52 -2.55 3.90
N CYS A 96 5.66 -2.18 4.82
CA CYS A 96 5.99 -1.27 5.92
C CYS A 96 5.67 -1.91 7.26
N SER A 97 6.34 -1.48 8.32
CA SER A 97 6.00 -1.88 9.69
C SER A 97 5.44 -0.72 10.50
N LEU A 98 4.54 -1.08 11.42
CA LEU A 98 3.92 -0.20 12.40
C LEU A 98 3.53 -1.04 13.62
N ASP A 99 3.69 -0.49 14.83
CA ASP A 99 3.14 -1.11 16.03
C ASP A 99 1.60 -1.02 16.00
N GLU A 100 0.90 -2.14 16.24
CA GLU A 100 -0.57 -2.18 16.29
C GLU A 100 -1.14 -1.25 17.40
N ALA A 101 -0.35 -0.94 18.43
CA ALA A 101 -0.73 0.01 19.48
C ALA A 101 -0.66 1.48 19.04
N ALA A 102 -0.16 1.77 17.82
CA ALA A 102 -0.13 3.14 17.30
C ALA A 102 -1.54 3.73 17.17
N SER A 103 -1.66 5.02 17.47
CA SER A 103 -2.93 5.75 17.45
C SER A 103 -3.31 6.13 16.02
N ILE A 104 -3.99 5.25 15.30
CA ILE A 104 -4.44 5.46 13.93
C ILE A 104 -5.69 6.33 13.90
N GLN A 105 -5.67 7.35 13.04
CA GLN A 105 -6.81 8.20 12.74
C GLN A 105 -7.06 8.19 11.24
N VAL A 106 -8.04 7.39 10.80
CA VAL A 106 -8.38 7.31 9.38
C VAL A 106 -8.94 8.63 8.86
N SER A 107 -8.53 9.00 7.65
CA SER A 107 -9.04 10.16 6.96
C SER A 107 -10.50 9.94 6.50
N LYS A 108 -11.15 11.01 6.01
CA LYS A 108 -12.50 10.91 5.41
C LYS A 108 -12.59 9.98 4.18
N GLU A 109 -11.46 9.57 3.64
CA GLU A 109 -11.40 8.65 2.49
C GLU A 109 -11.73 7.20 2.89
N HIS A 110 -11.60 6.89 4.17
CA HIS A 110 -11.84 5.57 4.75
C HIS A 110 -12.85 5.66 5.90
N THR A 111 -13.63 4.61 6.07
CA THR A 111 -14.67 4.53 7.13
C THR A 111 -14.22 3.75 8.35
N GLU A 112 -13.30 2.81 8.17
CA GLU A 112 -12.76 1.97 9.25
C GLU A 112 -11.42 1.35 8.84
N TYR A 113 -10.71 0.80 9.81
CA TYR A 113 -9.54 -0.03 9.59
C TYR A 113 -9.60 -1.31 10.42
N ARG A 114 -8.87 -2.33 10.00
CA ARG A 114 -8.73 -3.60 10.73
C ARG A 114 -7.31 -4.13 10.64
N TRP A 115 -6.85 -4.65 11.75
CA TRP A 115 -5.67 -5.50 11.81
C TRP A 115 -6.07 -6.96 11.68
N LEU A 116 -5.53 -7.65 10.68
CA LEU A 116 -5.94 -9.00 10.29
C LEU A 116 -4.71 -9.88 10.04
N THR A 117 -4.76 -11.12 10.48
CA THR A 117 -3.83 -12.13 10.01
C THR A 117 -3.99 -12.32 8.50
N ALA A 118 -2.99 -12.94 7.84
CA ALA A 118 -3.10 -13.21 6.41
C ALA A 118 -4.36 -14.03 6.08
N ASN A 119 -4.69 -15.05 6.88
CA ASN A 119 -5.87 -15.88 6.66
C ASN A 119 -7.18 -15.07 6.83
N GLU A 120 -7.30 -14.28 7.90
CA GLU A 120 -8.46 -13.40 8.11
C GLU A 120 -8.63 -12.40 6.97
N ALA A 121 -7.52 -11.85 6.45
CA ALA A 121 -7.53 -10.96 5.30
C ALA A 121 -7.99 -11.69 4.01
N MET A 122 -7.53 -12.93 3.78
CA MET A 122 -7.97 -13.74 2.64
C MET A 122 -9.47 -14.02 2.68
N ASP A 123 -10.03 -14.26 3.86
CA ASP A 123 -11.47 -14.49 4.05
C ASP A 123 -12.27 -13.19 3.83
N LEU A 124 -11.77 -12.06 4.35
CA LEU A 124 -12.40 -10.75 4.16
C LEU A 124 -12.40 -10.31 2.69
N LEU A 125 -11.32 -10.57 1.97
CA LEU A 125 -11.11 -10.21 0.57
C LEU A 125 -11.74 -11.25 -0.38
N SER A 126 -13.01 -11.56 -0.19
CA SER A 126 -13.74 -12.61 -0.93
C SER A 126 -14.29 -12.15 -2.28
N SER A 127 -14.43 -10.84 -2.51
CA SER A 127 -14.94 -10.30 -3.78
C SER A 127 -14.01 -10.59 -4.95
N THR A 128 -14.60 -10.79 -6.15
CA THR A 128 -13.88 -11.10 -7.37
C THR A 128 -13.48 -9.87 -8.18
N ASP A 129 -13.80 -8.67 -7.71
CA ASP A 129 -13.40 -7.44 -8.40
C ASP A 129 -11.86 -7.30 -8.47
N PRO A 130 -11.33 -6.64 -9.51
CA PRO A 130 -9.89 -6.54 -9.75
C PRO A 130 -9.11 -5.90 -8.58
N SER A 131 -9.67 -4.90 -7.91
CA SER A 131 -9.00 -4.20 -6.81
C SER A 131 -8.86 -5.08 -5.58
N THR A 132 -9.91 -5.80 -5.19
CA THR A 132 -9.87 -6.78 -4.10
C THR A 132 -8.88 -7.90 -4.40
N GLN A 133 -8.89 -8.43 -5.63
CA GLN A 133 -7.95 -9.48 -6.04
C GLN A 133 -6.50 -8.97 -6.07
N TRP A 134 -6.28 -7.71 -6.43
CA TRP A 134 -4.96 -7.09 -6.36
C TRP A 134 -4.45 -7.03 -4.90
N THR A 135 -5.26 -6.51 -3.97
CA THR A 135 -4.92 -6.45 -2.53
C THR A 135 -4.61 -7.85 -1.97
N LYS A 136 -5.40 -8.83 -2.36
CA LYS A 136 -5.19 -10.24 -1.98
C LYS A 136 -3.83 -10.77 -2.43
N ARG A 137 -3.44 -10.49 -3.68
CA ARG A 137 -2.11 -10.89 -4.21
C ARG A 137 -0.97 -10.17 -3.47
N VAL A 138 -1.13 -8.90 -3.15
CA VAL A 138 -0.13 -8.12 -2.41
C VAL A 138 0.11 -8.73 -1.02
N ILE A 139 -0.94 -9.02 -0.27
CA ILE A 139 -0.83 -9.67 1.04
C ILE A 139 -0.21 -11.07 0.93
N GLY A 140 -0.65 -11.88 -0.04
CA GLY A 140 -0.09 -13.22 -0.24
C GLY A 140 1.41 -13.21 -0.54
N ARG A 141 1.87 -12.25 -1.35
CA ARG A 141 3.30 -12.05 -1.60
C ARG A 141 4.05 -11.62 -0.34
N ALA A 142 3.51 -10.66 0.39
CA ALA A 142 4.12 -10.17 1.63
C ALA A 142 4.26 -11.28 2.67
N ASP A 143 3.22 -12.07 2.87
CA ASP A 143 3.20 -13.19 3.82
C ASP A 143 4.20 -14.29 3.45
N THR A 144 4.44 -14.49 2.15
CA THR A 144 5.46 -15.42 1.62
C THR A 144 6.88 -14.87 1.77
N ILE A 145 7.11 -13.59 1.43
CA ILE A 145 8.46 -12.98 1.41
C ILE A 145 8.95 -12.66 2.82
N ARG A 146 8.09 -12.16 3.69
CA ARG A 146 8.45 -11.67 5.00
C ARG A 146 9.32 -12.64 5.83
N PRO A 147 9.00 -13.94 5.92
CA PRO A 147 9.84 -14.89 6.64
C PRO A 147 11.24 -15.10 6.03
N MET A 148 11.43 -14.70 4.77
CA MET A 148 12.71 -14.81 4.06
C MET A 148 13.60 -13.58 4.25
N LEU A 149 13.04 -12.44 4.71
CA LEU A 149 13.80 -11.22 4.96
C LEU A 149 14.58 -11.38 6.28
N SER A 150 15.91 -11.20 6.22
CA SER A 150 16.72 -11.12 7.42
C SER A 150 16.61 -9.74 8.08
N ASP A 151 16.79 -9.70 9.40
CA ASP A 151 16.82 -8.43 10.13
C ASP A 151 17.93 -7.49 9.61
N ASP A 152 19.08 -8.04 9.23
CA ASP A 152 20.19 -7.29 8.65
C ASP A 152 19.81 -6.62 7.32
N LEU A 153 19.09 -7.33 6.45
CA LEU A 153 18.60 -6.77 5.18
C LEU A 153 17.60 -5.65 5.41
N VAL A 154 16.61 -5.89 6.30
CA VAL A 154 15.59 -4.88 6.63
C VAL A 154 16.25 -3.65 7.24
N HIS A 155 17.18 -3.84 8.17
CA HIS A 155 17.94 -2.73 8.77
C HIS A 155 18.72 -1.95 7.71
N TYR A 156 19.48 -2.62 6.85
CA TYR A 156 20.24 -1.98 5.77
C TYR A 156 19.35 -1.14 4.87
N LEU A 157 18.21 -1.69 4.41
CA LEU A 157 17.28 -0.97 3.53
C LEU A 157 16.60 0.20 4.23
N SER A 158 16.29 0.09 5.52
CA SER A 158 15.70 1.19 6.29
C SER A 158 16.65 2.36 6.49
N GLU A 159 17.98 2.08 6.61
CA GLU A 159 19.00 3.10 6.76
C GLU A 159 19.41 3.77 5.42
N THR A 160 19.45 2.99 4.36
CA THR A 160 19.90 3.47 3.04
C THR A 160 18.79 3.99 2.14
N GLY A 161 17.52 3.63 2.44
CA GLY A 161 16.37 3.92 1.59
C GLY A 161 16.29 3.04 0.35
N PHE A 162 15.32 3.34 -0.51
CA PHE A 162 14.99 2.53 -1.70
C PHE A 162 15.17 3.32 -3.01
N GLU A 163 15.47 4.60 -2.94
CA GLU A 163 15.66 5.46 -4.11
C GLU A 163 17.12 5.88 -4.25
N PHE A 164 17.56 5.87 -5.50
CA PHE A 164 18.87 6.35 -5.92
C PHE A 164 18.69 7.65 -6.69
N GLY A 165 18.96 8.78 -6.06
CA GLY A 165 18.81 10.08 -6.71
C GLY A 165 19.08 11.25 -5.79
#